data_7bc0d261e849f6c197ca3188b2b56641
#
_entry.id   7bc0d261e849f6c197ca3188b2b56641
#
_cell.length_a   1.000
_cell.length_b   1.000
_cell.length_c   1.000
_cell.angle_alpha   90.00
_cell.angle_beta   90.00
_cell.angle_gamma   90.00
#
_symmetry.space_group_name_H-M   'P 1'
#
loop_
_entity.id
_entity.type
_entity.pdbx_description
1 polymer ?
#
loop_
_entity_poly.entity_id
_entity_poly.type
_entity_poly.pdbx_seq_one_letter_code
_entity_poly.pdbx_strand_id
1 'polypeptide(L)'
;MLLNTNFDPHDKSSCTLTYEQDAQWLQAVWRGYVDPAEAMRGAQAYLQHAAQFPCAFFLNDNSQLTGPWFESLDWLAHVWVPRAVQLGLRFVAHVVPADQHYDVLTSQLLQGQQVPFELQVFQELADARHWLQQAQQANPALQSAPGLRAD
;
A
#
# COMPACT_ATOMS: atom_id res chain seq x y z
N MET A 1 7.80 12.88 0.58
CA MET A 1 8.08 13.21 -0.83
C MET A 1 7.04 12.56 -1.72
N LEU A 2 6.34 13.36 -2.48
CA LEU A 2 5.35 12.87 -3.43
C LEU A 2 6.05 12.15 -4.58
N LEU A 3 5.66 10.90 -4.84
CA LEU A 3 6.23 10.10 -5.92
C LEU A 3 5.31 10.03 -7.13
N ASN A 4 4.01 9.91 -6.90
CA ASN A 4 3.06 9.75 -7.99
C ASN A 4 1.66 10.16 -7.55
N THR A 5 0.88 10.71 -8.47
CA THR A 5 -0.55 10.96 -8.27
C THR A 5 -1.30 10.56 -9.52
N ASN A 6 -2.26 9.65 -9.37
CA ASN A 6 -3.28 9.34 -10.37
C ASN A 6 -4.57 10.01 -9.94
N PHE A 7 -5.14 10.82 -10.82
CA PHE A 7 -6.36 11.57 -10.55
C PHE A 7 -7.30 11.46 -11.74
N ASP A 8 -8.57 11.14 -11.46
CA ASP A 8 -9.62 11.11 -12.47
C ASP A 8 -10.48 12.36 -12.33
N PRO A 9 -10.47 13.28 -13.31
CA PRO A 9 -11.27 14.50 -13.23
C PRO A 9 -12.79 14.26 -13.34
N HIS A 10 -13.22 13.10 -13.85
CA HIS A 10 -14.65 12.81 -13.99
C HIS A 10 -15.32 12.50 -12.66
N ASP A 11 -14.70 11.67 -11.82
CA ASP A 11 -15.28 11.24 -10.55
C ASP A 11 -14.48 11.74 -9.34
N LYS A 12 -13.40 12.48 -9.59
CA LYS A 12 -12.51 13.04 -8.57
C LYS A 12 -11.84 11.98 -7.69
N SER A 13 -11.77 10.75 -8.17
CA SER A 13 -10.99 9.71 -7.50
C SER A 13 -9.50 9.97 -7.65
N SER A 14 -8.72 9.45 -6.71
CA SER A 14 -7.27 9.60 -6.78
C SER A 14 -6.54 8.49 -6.03
N CYS A 15 -5.32 8.25 -6.45
CA CYS A 15 -4.33 7.51 -5.69
C CYS A 15 -3.06 8.35 -5.61
N THR A 16 -2.62 8.64 -4.40
CA THR A 16 -1.41 9.40 -4.15
C THR A 16 -0.38 8.49 -3.48
N LEU A 17 0.78 8.35 -4.12
CA LEU A 17 1.90 7.58 -3.58
C LEU A 17 2.98 8.53 -3.10
N THR A 18 3.39 8.38 -1.85
CA THR A 18 4.45 9.18 -1.24
C THR A 18 5.50 8.27 -0.60
N TYR A 19 6.73 8.77 -0.51
CA TYR A 19 7.71 8.26 0.43
C TYR A 19 7.77 9.20 1.64
N GLU A 20 7.41 8.66 2.79
CA GLU A 20 7.43 9.40 4.05
C GLU A 20 8.83 9.33 4.65
N GLN A 21 9.59 10.41 4.49
CA GLN A 21 11.01 10.42 4.89
C GLN A 21 11.20 10.24 6.39
N ASP A 22 10.36 10.91 7.19
CA ASP A 22 10.47 10.82 8.65
C ASP A 22 10.08 9.44 9.15
N ALA A 23 9.08 8.83 8.53
CA ALA A 23 8.58 7.51 8.92
C ALA A 23 9.34 6.37 8.25
N GLN A 24 10.02 6.63 7.13
CA GLN A 24 10.78 5.65 6.36
C GLN A 24 9.90 4.52 5.80
N TRP A 25 8.76 4.88 5.21
CA TRP A 25 7.92 3.93 4.48
C TRP A 25 7.29 4.56 3.25
N LEU A 26 6.84 3.70 2.34
CA LEU A 26 5.99 4.10 1.23
C LEU A 26 4.54 4.14 1.71
N GLN A 27 3.78 5.10 1.22
CA GLN A 27 2.39 5.28 1.59
C GLN A 27 1.54 5.58 0.37
N ALA A 28 0.45 4.83 0.21
CA ALA A 28 -0.55 5.09 -0.82
C ALA A 28 -1.86 5.51 -0.15
N VAL A 29 -2.46 6.59 -0.65
CA VAL A 29 -3.77 7.05 -0.19
C VAL A 29 -4.74 7.04 -1.36
N TRP A 30 -5.79 6.25 -1.23
CA TRP A 30 -6.83 6.10 -2.25
C TRP A 30 -8.07 6.89 -1.82
N ARG A 31 -8.66 7.64 -2.76
CA ARG A 31 -9.85 8.47 -2.48
C ARG A 31 -10.88 8.28 -3.55
N GLY A 32 -12.15 8.23 -3.13
CA GLY A 32 -13.29 8.21 -4.01
C GLY A 32 -13.58 6.85 -4.60
N TYR A 33 -14.29 6.84 -5.72
CA TYR A 33 -14.65 5.63 -6.45
C TYR A 33 -13.56 5.33 -7.48
N VAL A 34 -12.68 4.41 -7.16
CA VAL A 34 -11.53 4.06 -8.00
C VAL A 34 -11.94 2.92 -8.93
N ASP A 35 -11.94 3.18 -10.24
CA ASP A 35 -12.25 2.13 -11.21
C ASP A 35 -11.08 1.14 -11.36
N PRO A 36 -11.31 -0.04 -11.97
CA PRO A 36 -10.27 -1.05 -12.10
C PRO A 36 -9.01 -0.58 -12.84
N ALA A 37 -9.15 0.29 -13.83
CA ALA A 37 -8.01 0.80 -14.59
C ALA A 37 -7.16 1.73 -13.72
N GLU A 38 -7.79 2.58 -12.92
CA GLU A 38 -7.08 3.45 -11.98
C GLU A 38 -6.40 2.65 -10.87
N ALA A 39 -7.07 1.63 -10.33
CA ALA A 39 -6.49 0.74 -9.34
C ALA A 39 -5.23 0.07 -9.89
N MET A 40 -5.29 -0.42 -11.10
CA MET A 40 -4.15 -1.03 -11.79
C MET A 40 -2.99 -0.03 -11.94
N ARG A 41 -3.29 1.20 -12.39
CA ARG A 41 -2.25 2.23 -12.56
C ARG A 41 -1.57 2.58 -11.23
N GLY A 42 -2.35 2.70 -10.16
CA GLY A 42 -1.79 2.98 -8.84
C GLY A 42 -0.92 1.85 -8.32
N ALA A 43 -1.35 0.61 -8.48
CA ALA A 43 -0.57 -0.55 -8.09
C ALA A 43 0.72 -0.68 -8.89
N GLN A 44 0.68 -0.39 -10.21
CA GLN A 44 1.87 -0.38 -11.05
C GLN A 44 2.82 0.75 -10.67
N ALA A 45 2.29 1.93 -10.32
CA ALA A 45 3.11 3.05 -9.86
C ALA A 45 3.89 2.69 -8.59
N TYR A 46 3.25 1.97 -7.66
CA TYR A 46 3.96 1.45 -6.48
C TYR A 46 5.18 0.62 -6.91
N LEU A 47 4.99 -0.33 -7.81
CA LEU A 47 6.09 -1.21 -8.24
C LEU A 47 7.23 -0.43 -8.89
N GLN A 48 6.91 0.57 -9.72
CA GLN A 48 7.91 1.41 -10.36
C GLN A 48 8.74 2.19 -9.34
N HIS A 49 8.08 2.79 -8.37
CA HIS A 49 8.77 3.60 -7.37
C HIS A 49 9.47 2.76 -6.32
N ALA A 50 8.92 1.60 -5.95
CA ALA A 50 9.58 0.68 -5.03
C ALA A 50 10.89 0.14 -5.60
N ALA A 51 11.00 0.03 -6.93
CA ALA A 51 12.27 -0.34 -7.58
C ALA A 51 13.36 0.72 -7.38
N GLN A 52 12.97 2.00 -7.29
CA GLN A 52 13.91 3.11 -7.08
C GLN A 52 14.12 3.42 -5.60
N PHE A 53 13.10 3.18 -4.77
CA PHE A 53 13.11 3.42 -3.33
C PHE A 53 12.75 2.13 -2.61
N PRO A 54 13.69 1.15 -2.56
CA PRO A 54 13.40 -0.11 -1.90
C PRO A 54 13.01 0.11 -0.44
N CYS A 55 11.85 -0.41 -0.05
CA CYS A 55 11.30 -0.20 1.28
C CYS A 55 10.57 -1.45 1.73
N ALA A 56 10.87 -1.88 2.96
CA ALA A 56 10.23 -3.06 3.55
C ALA A 56 8.84 -2.76 4.11
N PHE A 57 8.48 -1.49 4.28
CA PHE A 57 7.29 -1.05 4.99
C PHE A 57 6.38 -0.25 4.06
N PHE A 58 5.10 -0.62 4.06
CA PHE A 58 4.10 0.03 3.21
C PHE A 58 2.82 0.27 3.99
N LEU A 59 2.32 1.50 3.92
CA LEU A 59 1.03 1.86 4.46
C LEU A 59 0.06 2.12 3.30
N ASN A 60 -0.98 1.31 3.22
CA ASN A 60 -2.04 1.50 2.22
C ASN A 60 -3.30 2.02 2.89
N ASP A 61 -3.67 3.25 2.58
CA ASP A 61 -4.80 3.94 3.23
C ASP A 61 -6.00 4.00 2.29
N ASN A 62 -6.99 3.15 2.56
CA ASN A 62 -8.27 3.10 1.86
C ASN A 62 -9.40 3.78 2.66
N SER A 63 -9.08 4.51 3.73
CA SER A 63 -10.11 5.09 4.61
C SER A 63 -11.07 6.04 3.89
N GLN A 64 -10.66 6.63 2.78
CA GLN A 64 -11.46 7.57 1.98
C GLN A 64 -12.00 6.96 0.70
N LEU A 65 -11.91 5.65 0.56
CA LEU A 65 -12.45 4.92 -0.58
C LEU A 65 -13.97 4.81 -0.45
N THR A 66 -14.71 5.11 -1.53
CA THR A 66 -16.17 5.13 -1.50
C THR A 66 -16.81 4.08 -2.42
N GLY A 67 -16.03 3.24 -3.06
CA GLY A 67 -16.53 2.19 -3.93
C GLY A 67 -15.52 1.07 -4.12
N PRO A 68 -15.87 0.08 -4.96
CA PRO A 68 -14.97 -1.02 -5.26
C PRO A 68 -13.63 -0.53 -5.75
N TRP A 69 -12.59 -1.22 -5.36
CA TRP A 69 -11.21 -0.83 -5.64
C TRP A 69 -10.60 -1.75 -6.70
N PHE A 70 -10.64 -3.06 -6.47
CA PHE A 70 -10.22 -4.06 -7.45
C PHE A 70 -11.35 -5.05 -7.69
N GLU A 71 -11.62 -5.36 -8.95
CA GLU A 71 -12.61 -6.37 -9.33
C GLU A 71 -11.99 -7.77 -9.33
N SER A 72 -10.71 -7.88 -9.66
CA SER A 72 -10.00 -9.15 -9.70
C SER A 72 -8.79 -9.12 -8.79
N LEU A 73 -8.67 -10.14 -7.96
CA LEU A 73 -7.50 -10.32 -7.09
C LEU A 73 -6.43 -11.19 -7.73
N ASP A 74 -6.72 -11.82 -8.87
CA ASP A 74 -5.75 -12.70 -9.53
C ASP A 74 -4.48 -11.94 -9.91
N TRP A 75 -4.63 -10.77 -10.51
CA TRP A 75 -3.48 -9.96 -10.87
C TRP A 75 -2.67 -9.53 -9.63
N LEU A 76 -3.37 -9.11 -8.57
CA LEU A 76 -2.69 -8.73 -7.32
C LEU A 76 -1.93 -9.91 -6.75
N ALA A 77 -2.56 -11.07 -6.65
CA ALA A 77 -1.96 -12.25 -6.04
C ALA A 77 -0.79 -12.81 -6.86
N HIS A 78 -0.93 -12.83 -8.20
CA HIS A 78 0.01 -13.54 -9.07
C HIS A 78 1.06 -12.62 -9.71
N VAL A 79 0.83 -11.32 -9.76
CA VAL A 79 1.75 -10.36 -10.38
C VAL A 79 2.28 -9.36 -9.36
N TRP A 80 1.38 -8.62 -8.70
CA TRP A 80 1.80 -7.53 -7.81
C TRP A 80 2.52 -8.04 -6.56
N VAL A 81 1.93 -9.00 -5.85
CA VAL A 81 2.48 -9.51 -4.58
C VAL A 81 3.87 -10.11 -4.78
N PRO A 82 4.09 -11.03 -5.74
CA PRO A 82 5.44 -11.57 -5.94
C PRO A 82 6.45 -10.49 -6.30
N ARG A 83 6.07 -9.52 -7.12
CA ARG A 83 6.95 -8.44 -7.53
C ARG A 83 7.30 -7.51 -6.36
N ALA A 84 6.32 -7.16 -5.56
CA ALA A 84 6.52 -6.32 -4.37
C ALA A 84 7.48 -6.98 -3.38
N VAL A 85 7.34 -8.28 -3.18
CA VAL A 85 8.24 -9.06 -2.31
C VAL A 85 9.66 -9.09 -2.87
N GLN A 86 9.82 -9.27 -4.17
CA GLN A 86 11.14 -9.20 -4.82
C GLN A 86 11.79 -7.84 -4.64
N LEU A 87 11.00 -6.77 -4.58
CA LEU A 87 11.47 -5.41 -4.36
C LEU A 87 11.73 -5.09 -2.89
N GLY A 88 11.46 -6.02 -1.99
CA GLY A 88 11.82 -5.90 -0.58
C GLY A 88 10.67 -5.71 0.41
N LEU A 89 9.42 -5.71 -0.05
CA LEU A 89 8.27 -5.53 0.83
C LEU A 89 8.17 -6.65 1.87
N ARG A 90 7.99 -6.28 3.15
CA ARG A 90 7.90 -7.22 4.28
C ARG A 90 6.74 -6.94 5.23
N PHE A 91 6.29 -5.71 5.34
CA PHE A 91 5.22 -5.30 6.25
C PHE A 91 4.24 -4.36 5.56
N VAL A 92 2.97 -4.70 5.61
CA VAL A 92 1.89 -3.88 5.04
C VAL A 92 0.86 -3.58 6.12
N ALA A 93 0.64 -2.30 6.39
CA ALA A 93 -0.49 -1.83 7.18
C ALA A 93 -1.58 -1.36 6.22
N HIS A 94 -2.76 -1.96 6.32
CA HIS A 94 -3.88 -1.69 5.43
C HIS A 94 -5.01 -1.05 6.23
N VAL A 95 -5.31 0.22 5.91
CA VAL A 95 -6.40 0.96 6.57
C VAL A 95 -7.65 0.84 5.72
N VAL A 96 -8.71 0.29 6.29
CA VAL A 96 -9.98 0.05 5.58
C VAL A 96 -10.92 1.21 5.75
N PRO A 97 -11.86 1.43 4.80
CA PRO A 97 -12.90 2.43 4.97
C PRO A 97 -13.87 2.05 6.10
N ALA A 98 -14.61 3.04 6.61
CA ALA A 98 -15.63 2.80 7.64
C ALA A 98 -16.66 1.77 7.20
N ASP A 99 -17.00 1.74 5.91
CA ASP A 99 -17.79 0.69 5.28
C ASP A 99 -16.86 -0.29 4.57
N GLN A 100 -16.61 -1.41 5.24
CA GLN A 100 -15.67 -2.43 4.76
C GLN A 100 -16.14 -3.17 3.49
N HIS A 101 -17.39 -2.99 3.06
CA HIS A 101 -17.90 -3.63 1.84
C HIS A 101 -17.13 -3.21 0.58
N TYR A 102 -16.51 -2.03 0.61
CA TYR A 102 -15.75 -1.54 -0.52
C TYR A 102 -14.33 -2.09 -0.60
N ASP A 103 -13.90 -2.82 0.41
CA ASP A 103 -12.54 -3.36 0.45
C ASP A 103 -12.56 -4.88 0.28
N VAL A 104 -12.75 -5.31 -0.95
CA VAL A 104 -12.80 -6.74 -1.30
C VAL A 104 -11.46 -7.42 -1.05
N LEU A 105 -10.35 -6.69 -1.24
CA LEU A 105 -9.01 -7.20 -1.01
C LEU A 105 -8.82 -7.70 0.41
N THR A 106 -9.27 -6.90 1.39
CA THR A 106 -9.18 -7.26 2.81
C THR A 106 -9.93 -8.56 3.10
N SER A 107 -11.17 -8.67 2.62
CA SER A 107 -11.99 -9.86 2.86
C SER A 107 -11.32 -11.13 2.36
N GLN A 108 -10.73 -11.08 1.18
CA GLN A 108 -10.12 -12.27 0.57
C GLN A 108 -8.75 -12.59 1.14
N LEU A 109 -7.95 -11.59 1.49
CA LEU A 109 -6.65 -11.83 2.13
C LEU A 109 -6.82 -12.42 3.52
N LEU A 110 -7.86 -12.01 4.26
CA LEU A 110 -8.15 -12.58 5.57
C LEU A 110 -8.75 -13.97 5.50
N GLN A 111 -9.33 -14.36 4.36
CA GLN A 111 -9.98 -15.67 4.18
C GLN A 111 -9.03 -16.79 3.73
N GLY A 112 -7.73 -16.60 3.73
CA GLY A 112 -6.81 -17.70 3.58
C GLY A 112 -5.84 -17.65 2.42
N GLN A 113 -5.70 -16.52 1.73
CA GLN A 113 -4.55 -16.37 0.84
C GLN A 113 -3.34 -15.96 1.66
N GLN A 114 -2.40 -16.87 1.81
CA GLN A 114 -1.14 -16.55 2.46
C GLN A 114 -0.32 -15.62 1.56
N VAL A 115 0.01 -14.45 2.09
CA VAL A 115 0.96 -13.56 1.43
C VAL A 115 2.34 -13.70 2.10
N PRO A 116 3.44 -13.58 1.36
CA PRO A 116 4.79 -13.75 1.90
C PRO A 116 5.31 -12.50 2.61
N PHE A 117 4.44 -11.69 3.16
CA PHE A 117 4.76 -10.55 4.03
C PHE A 117 3.73 -10.47 5.16
N GLU A 118 4.04 -9.72 6.20
CA GLU A 118 3.09 -9.48 7.28
C GLU A 118 2.09 -8.40 6.87
N LEU A 119 0.81 -8.74 6.92
CA LEU A 119 -0.29 -7.84 6.60
C LEU A 119 -1.17 -7.69 7.83
N GLN A 120 -1.43 -6.44 8.22
CA GLN A 120 -2.39 -6.15 9.26
C GLN A 120 -3.38 -5.09 8.82
N VAL A 121 -4.66 -5.31 9.18
CA VAL A 121 -5.77 -4.43 8.81
C VAL A 121 -6.14 -3.55 9.99
N PHE A 122 -6.39 -2.27 9.71
CA PHE A 122 -6.71 -1.26 10.71
C PHE A 122 -7.92 -0.44 10.26
N GLN A 123 -8.67 0.07 11.23
CA GLN A 123 -9.74 1.03 11.00
C GLN A 123 -9.25 2.48 11.19
N GLU A 124 -8.19 2.65 11.99
CA GLU A 124 -7.64 3.96 12.31
C GLU A 124 -6.22 4.10 11.76
N LEU A 125 -5.98 5.21 11.09
CA LEU A 125 -4.65 5.51 10.53
C LEU A 125 -3.57 5.55 11.61
N ALA A 126 -3.89 6.12 12.78
CA ALA A 126 -2.93 6.21 13.89
C ALA A 126 -2.45 4.84 14.35
N ASP A 127 -3.34 3.86 14.42
CA ASP A 127 -2.98 2.51 14.82
C ASP A 127 -2.11 1.82 13.78
N ALA A 128 -2.41 2.03 12.50
CA ALA A 128 -1.60 1.51 11.40
C ALA A 128 -0.18 2.06 11.44
N ARG A 129 -0.04 3.36 11.63
CA ARG A 129 1.27 4.02 11.75
C ARG A 129 2.06 3.48 12.93
N HIS A 130 1.39 3.32 14.07
CA HIS A 130 2.03 2.80 15.29
C HIS A 130 2.54 1.37 15.07
N TRP A 131 1.74 0.52 14.44
CA TRP A 131 2.13 -0.86 14.15
C TRP A 131 3.36 -0.92 13.23
N LEU A 132 3.41 -0.08 12.18
CA LEU A 132 4.58 -0.01 11.29
C LEU A 132 5.82 0.47 12.05
N GLN A 133 5.68 1.46 12.93
CA GLN A 133 6.79 1.94 13.75
C GLN A 133 7.34 0.84 14.66
N GLN A 134 6.45 0.06 15.28
CA GLN A 134 6.87 -1.08 16.10
C GLN A 134 7.57 -2.15 15.26
N ALA A 135 7.08 -2.43 14.06
CA ALA A 135 7.72 -3.38 13.16
C ALA A 135 9.12 -2.92 12.76
N GLN A 136 9.30 -1.63 12.53
CA GLN A 136 10.62 -1.05 12.24
C GLN A 136 11.57 -1.22 13.42
N GLN A 137 11.10 -0.95 14.63
CA GLN A 137 11.93 -1.09 15.85
C GLN A 137 12.33 -2.54 16.09
N ALA A 138 11.45 -3.49 15.79
CA ALA A 138 11.73 -4.91 15.92
C ALA A 138 12.64 -5.45 14.80
N ASN A 139 12.76 -4.72 13.68
CA ASN A 139 13.50 -5.15 12.50
C ASN A 139 14.42 -4.03 12.00
N PRO A 140 15.41 -3.59 12.81
CA PRO A 140 16.24 -2.43 12.45
C PRO A 140 17.02 -2.61 11.16
N ALA A 141 17.35 -3.84 10.78
CA ALA A 141 18.08 -4.12 9.53
C ALA A 141 17.26 -3.80 8.29
N LEU A 142 15.94 -3.71 8.39
CA LEU A 142 15.04 -3.40 7.27
C LEU A 142 14.78 -1.90 7.10
N GLN A 143 15.17 -1.05 8.08
CA GLN A 143 14.81 0.36 8.08
C GLN A 143 15.57 1.21 7.08
N SER A 144 16.76 0.82 6.71
CA SER A 144 17.57 1.63 5.80
C SER A 144 17.90 0.85 4.56
N ALA A 145 17.09 1.04 3.53
CA ALA A 145 17.47 0.61 2.20
C ALA A 145 18.67 1.44 1.74
N PRO A 146 19.76 0.82 1.29
CA PRO A 146 20.97 1.57 0.90
C PRO A 146 20.73 2.65 -0.14
N GLY A 147 19.76 2.47 -1.04
CA GLY A 147 19.43 3.44 -2.06
C GLY A 147 18.72 4.69 -1.57
N LEU A 148 18.25 4.72 -0.33
CA LEU A 148 17.54 5.85 0.26
C LEU A 148 18.43 6.74 1.12
N ARG A 149 19.64 6.31 1.38
CA ARG A 149 20.59 7.16 2.11
C ARG A 149 21.11 8.20 1.14
N ALA A 150 20.69 9.45 1.36
CA ALA A 150 21.35 10.57 0.70
C ALA A 150 22.78 10.65 1.19
N ASP A 151 23.67 10.45 0.34
CA ASP A 151 25.06 10.69 0.61
C ASP A 151 25.37 12.18 0.44
#